data_eca21f0502c4b8e911893e23ea68f2ac
#
_entry.id   eca21f0502c4b8e911893e23ea68f2ac
#
_cell.length_a   1.000
_cell.length_b   1.000
_cell.length_c   1.000
_cell.angle_alpha   90.00
_cell.angle_beta   90.00
_cell.angle_gamma   90.00
#
_symmetry.space_group_name_H-M   'P 1'
#
loop_
_entity.id
_entity.type
_entity.pdbx_description
1 polymer ?
#
loop_
_entity_poly.entity_id
_entity_poly.type
_entity_poly.pdbx_seq_one_letter_code
_entity_poly.pdbx_strand_id
1 'polypeptide(L)'
;MKHGKKYVESAKLVDSAKVYESGEALDLVCKTAKAKFDETVELHIRLGVDSRHADQQVRGAVVLPNGTGKTVRTLVFCKPEKEADAKAAGADYVADNDTVAKIQGGWMDFEVVIATPDMMGVVGRLGKVLGPRGLMPNPKAGTVTPDVAKAVQEAKAGKIEYRLDKSNIIHCPIGKASFGTTKLEENFNALMEAVAKAKPAAAKGQYIKSCTVSSTMGPGVKVNTLRFGV
;
A
#
# COMPACT_ATOMS: atom_id res chain seq x y z
N MET A 1 12.93 17.92 -18.89
CA MET A 1 13.98 17.64 -17.89
C MET A 1 14.94 16.59 -18.44
N LYS A 2 16.25 16.73 -18.27
CA LYS A 2 17.21 15.70 -18.75
C LYS A 2 17.31 14.61 -17.67
N HIS A 3 17.03 13.36 -18.05
CA HIS A 3 17.20 12.21 -17.17
C HIS A 3 18.67 11.89 -16.93
N GLY A 4 18.99 11.28 -15.76
CA GLY A 4 20.33 10.81 -15.44
C GLY A 4 20.78 9.64 -16.33
N LYS A 5 22.09 9.43 -16.48
CA LYS A 5 22.67 8.39 -17.37
C LYS A 5 22.10 7.00 -17.06
N LYS A 6 22.02 6.59 -15.80
CA LYS A 6 21.48 5.28 -15.38
C LYS A 6 20.03 5.07 -15.80
N TYR A 7 19.17 6.11 -15.65
CA TYR A 7 17.78 6.05 -16.10
C TYR A 7 17.68 5.87 -17.62
N VAL A 8 18.49 6.62 -18.39
CA VAL A 8 18.51 6.51 -19.87
C VAL A 8 18.93 5.11 -20.31
N GLU A 9 19.91 4.51 -19.63
CA GLU A 9 20.32 3.12 -19.89
C GLU A 9 19.22 2.12 -19.56
N SER A 10 18.54 2.27 -18.42
CA SER A 10 17.41 1.42 -18.03
C SER A 10 16.23 1.58 -18.97
N ALA A 11 15.93 2.81 -19.41
CA ALA A 11 14.83 3.09 -20.33
C ALA A 11 15.04 2.45 -21.72
N LYS A 12 16.28 2.25 -22.17
CA LYS A 12 16.58 1.54 -23.43
C LYS A 12 16.18 0.06 -23.41
N LEU A 13 16.07 -0.55 -22.23
CA LEU A 13 15.66 -1.94 -22.05
C LEU A 13 14.15 -2.15 -22.13
N VAL A 14 13.38 -1.05 -22.01
CA VAL A 14 11.91 -1.09 -21.96
C VAL A 14 11.35 -0.45 -23.21
N ASP A 15 10.60 -1.20 -24.00
CA ASP A 15 9.81 -0.64 -25.09
C ASP A 15 8.51 -0.04 -24.54
N SER A 16 8.39 1.28 -24.61
CA SER A 16 7.23 2.02 -24.08
C SER A 16 5.93 1.75 -24.87
N ALA A 17 6.02 1.24 -26.10
CA ALA A 17 4.86 0.89 -26.93
C ALA A 17 4.33 -0.51 -26.60
N LYS A 18 5.19 -1.42 -26.13
CA LYS A 18 4.85 -2.81 -25.82
C LYS A 18 4.11 -2.89 -24.49
N VAL A 19 3.13 -3.80 -24.41
CA VAL A 19 2.48 -4.26 -23.19
C VAL A 19 3.03 -5.64 -22.87
N TYR A 20 3.58 -5.81 -21.68
CA TYR A 20 4.29 -7.01 -21.24
C TYR A 20 3.40 -7.90 -20.39
N GLU A 21 3.67 -9.20 -20.38
CA GLU A 21 3.06 -10.10 -19.39
C GLU A 21 3.64 -9.83 -17.99
N SER A 22 2.90 -10.19 -16.92
CA SER A 22 3.24 -9.86 -15.53
C SER A 22 4.66 -10.28 -15.16
N GLY A 23 5.03 -11.53 -15.45
CA GLY A 23 6.36 -12.07 -15.15
C GLY A 23 7.47 -11.38 -15.93
N GLU A 24 7.26 -11.11 -17.25
CA GLU A 24 8.23 -10.40 -18.09
C GLU A 24 8.43 -8.95 -17.63
N ALA A 25 7.32 -8.27 -17.26
CA ALA A 25 7.37 -6.90 -16.76
C ALA A 25 8.14 -6.80 -15.44
N LEU A 26 7.88 -7.71 -14.50
CA LEU A 26 8.55 -7.74 -13.20
C LEU A 26 10.04 -8.07 -13.33
N ASP A 27 10.41 -9.00 -14.24
CA ASP A 27 11.82 -9.29 -14.55
C ASP A 27 12.54 -8.06 -15.10
N LEU A 28 11.91 -7.33 -16.03
CA LEU A 28 12.44 -6.07 -16.56
C LEU A 28 12.61 -5.01 -15.46
N VAL A 29 11.62 -4.87 -14.56
CA VAL A 29 11.71 -3.92 -13.44
C VAL A 29 12.87 -4.27 -12.53
N CYS A 30 13.07 -5.54 -12.18
CA CYS A 30 14.23 -5.99 -11.40
C CYS A 30 15.57 -5.68 -12.10
N LYS A 31 15.66 -5.92 -13.42
CA LYS A 31 16.86 -5.61 -14.24
C LYS A 31 17.14 -4.11 -14.38
N THR A 32 16.10 -3.28 -14.31
CA THR A 32 16.21 -1.80 -14.42
C THR A 32 16.46 -1.12 -13.08
N ALA A 33 16.32 -1.81 -11.96
CA ALA A 33 16.63 -1.32 -10.62
C ALA A 33 18.15 -1.24 -10.40
N LYS A 34 18.75 -0.10 -10.74
CA LYS A 34 20.22 0.13 -10.73
C LYS A 34 20.69 1.07 -9.62
N ALA A 35 19.86 1.39 -8.64
CA ALA A 35 20.25 2.22 -7.51
C ALA A 35 21.22 1.48 -6.57
N LYS A 36 21.85 2.22 -5.67
CA LYS A 36 22.77 1.66 -4.64
C LYS A 36 22.03 1.15 -3.40
N PHE A 37 20.71 1.21 -3.38
CA PHE A 37 19.83 0.74 -2.33
C PHE A 37 18.82 -0.25 -2.90
N ASP A 38 18.20 -1.04 -2.04
CA ASP A 38 17.16 -1.99 -2.46
C ASP A 38 15.88 -1.21 -2.82
N GLU A 39 15.66 -1.06 -4.15
CA GLU A 39 14.54 -0.29 -4.68
C GLU A 39 13.20 -0.96 -4.37
N THR A 40 12.20 -0.14 -4.06
CA THR A 40 10.82 -0.63 -3.93
C THR A 40 10.21 -0.78 -5.31
N VAL A 41 9.54 -1.91 -5.54
CA VAL A 41 8.72 -2.14 -6.74
C VAL A 41 7.30 -1.71 -6.42
N GLU A 42 6.76 -0.81 -7.25
CA GLU A 42 5.44 -0.22 -7.09
C GLU A 42 4.55 -0.56 -8.27
N LEU A 43 3.26 -0.75 -7.97
CA LEU A 43 2.21 -1.01 -8.93
C LEU A 43 1.28 0.19 -9.02
N HIS A 44 1.02 0.64 -10.25
CA HIS A 44 0.16 1.77 -10.54
C HIS A 44 -0.99 1.31 -11.44
N ILE A 45 -2.23 1.35 -10.91
CA ILE A 45 -3.41 0.84 -11.59
C ILE A 45 -4.35 2.00 -11.88
N ARG A 46 -4.56 2.32 -13.14
CA ARG A 46 -5.55 3.32 -13.55
C ARG A 46 -6.91 2.66 -13.72
N LEU A 47 -7.88 3.16 -12.97
CA LEU A 47 -9.24 2.64 -12.98
C LEU A 47 -10.18 3.49 -13.84
N GLY A 48 -11.24 2.86 -14.36
CA GLY A 48 -12.32 3.49 -15.12
C GLY A 48 -13.47 3.94 -14.21
N VAL A 49 -13.14 4.64 -13.12
CA VAL A 49 -14.11 5.19 -12.14
C VAL A 49 -13.95 6.69 -12.04
N ASP A 50 -14.91 7.37 -11.42
CA ASP A 50 -14.82 8.80 -11.12
C ASP A 50 -14.62 9.01 -9.61
N SER A 51 -13.41 9.42 -9.22
CA SER A 51 -13.03 9.64 -7.81
C SER A 51 -13.79 10.78 -7.12
N ARG A 52 -14.54 11.60 -7.86
CA ARG A 52 -15.37 12.67 -7.31
C ARG A 52 -16.65 12.15 -6.67
N HIS A 53 -17.11 10.98 -7.09
CA HIS A 53 -18.30 10.32 -6.57
C HIS A 53 -17.95 9.37 -5.43
N ALA A 54 -18.62 9.52 -4.29
CA ALA A 54 -18.33 8.73 -3.09
C ALA A 54 -18.61 7.21 -3.27
N ASP A 55 -19.57 6.86 -4.11
CA ASP A 55 -19.95 5.50 -4.48
C ASP A 55 -18.96 4.81 -5.44
N GLN A 56 -18.10 5.60 -6.10
CA GLN A 56 -17.03 5.11 -6.98
C GLN A 56 -15.64 5.18 -6.35
N GLN A 57 -15.54 5.57 -5.08
CA GLN A 57 -14.30 5.57 -4.33
C GLN A 57 -13.85 4.15 -4.01
N VAL A 58 -12.72 3.74 -4.59
CA VAL A 58 -12.09 2.44 -4.32
C VAL A 58 -11.05 2.59 -3.22
N ARG A 59 -11.27 1.91 -2.11
CA ARG A 59 -10.36 1.85 -0.97
C ARG A 59 -10.48 0.49 -0.29
N GLY A 60 -9.36 -0.10 0.07
CA GLY A 60 -9.32 -1.37 0.78
C GLY A 60 -7.94 -1.67 1.33
N ALA A 61 -7.78 -2.87 1.82
CA ALA A 61 -6.50 -3.39 2.26
C ALA A 61 -6.34 -4.84 1.78
N VAL A 62 -5.10 -5.25 1.59
CA VAL A 62 -4.73 -6.61 1.24
C VAL A 62 -3.47 -7.01 1.99
N VAL A 63 -3.41 -8.25 2.46
CA VAL A 63 -2.20 -8.83 3.03
C VAL A 63 -1.42 -9.46 1.88
N LEU A 64 -0.20 -9.01 1.66
CA LEU A 64 0.66 -9.56 0.62
C LEU A 64 1.29 -10.87 1.09
N PRO A 65 1.26 -11.95 0.29
CA PRO A 65 1.81 -13.25 0.69
C PRO A 65 3.29 -13.20 1.13
N ASN A 66 4.09 -12.39 0.43
CA ASN A 66 5.52 -12.23 0.72
C ASN A 66 5.85 -10.93 1.47
N GLY A 67 4.83 -10.21 1.97
CA GLY A 67 5.02 -8.92 2.61
C GLY A 67 5.55 -7.83 1.68
N THR A 68 5.96 -6.70 2.24
CA THR A 68 6.52 -5.54 1.50
C THR A 68 8.05 -5.46 1.59
N GLY A 69 8.71 -6.27 2.44
CA GLY A 69 10.14 -6.16 2.73
C GLY A 69 10.52 -4.94 3.58
N LYS A 70 9.53 -4.28 4.19
CA LYS A 70 9.73 -3.18 5.11
C LYS A 70 9.33 -3.60 6.52
N THR A 71 10.19 -3.36 7.51
CA THR A 71 9.81 -3.53 8.92
C THR A 71 8.85 -2.40 9.30
N VAL A 72 7.64 -2.76 9.71
CA VAL A 72 6.57 -1.83 10.05
C VAL A 72 6.50 -1.68 11.57
N ARG A 73 6.64 -0.45 12.07
CA ARG A 73 6.41 -0.12 13.48
C ARG A 73 4.94 0.25 13.67
N THR A 74 4.31 -0.44 14.59
CA THR A 74 2.88 -0.33 14.87
C THR A 74 2.63 0.44 16.16
N LEU A 75 1.69 1.39 16.10
CA LEU A 75 1.15 2.10 17.26
C LEU A 75 -0.30 1.65 17.46
N VAL A 76 -0.64 1.23 18.68
CA VAL A 76 -1.96 0.71 19.00
C VAL A 76 -2.66 1.60 20.01
N PHE A 77 -3.86 2.04 19.70
CA PHE A 77 -4.77 2.72 20.62
C PHE A 77 -5.82 1.72 21.12
N CYS A 78 -5.68 1.26 22.35
CA CYS A 78 -6.61 0.34 22.97
C CYS A 78 -6.81 0.67 24.44
N LYS A 79 -7.87 0.09 25.07
CA LYS A 79 -8.06 0.15 26.50
C LYS A 79 -7.02 -0.69 27.23
N PRO A 80 -6.74 -0.42 28.52
CA PRO A 80 -5.77 -1.19 29.33
C PRO A 80 -5.98 -2.69 29.31
N GLU A 81 -7.23 -3.13 29.22
CA GLU A 81 -7.61 -4.56 29.15
C GLU A 81 -7.02 -5.29 27.95
N LYS A 82 -6.78 -4.56 26.83
CA LYS A 82 -6.25 -5.11 25.55
C LYS A 82 -4.76 -4.80 25.32
N GLU A 83 -4.12 -4.11 26.24
CA GLU A 83 -2.69 -3.79 26.12
C GLU A 83 -1.82 -5.04 26.12
N ALA A 84 -2.14 -6.02 26.98
CA ALA A 84 -1.42 -7.27 27.05
C ALA A 84 -1.48 -8.03 25.72
N ASP A 85 -2.66 -8.09 25.10
CA ASP A 85 -2.88 -8.75 23.81
C ASP A 85 -2.13 -8.03 22.69
N ALA A 86 -2.14 -6.68 22.68
CA ALA A 86 -1.41 -5.89 21.72
C ALA A 86 0.11 -6.12 21.81
N LYS A 87 0.66 -6.11 23.03
CA LYS A 87 2.09 -6.37 23.29
C LYS A 87 2.47 -7.82 22.94
N ALA A 88 1.64 -8.79 23.28
CA ALA A 88 1.84 -10.20 22.94
C ALA A 88 1.83 -10.44 21.41
N ALA A 89 0.98 -9.70 20.67
CA ALA A 89 0.96 -9.72 19.21
C ALA A 89 2.16 -9.02 18.56
N GLY A 90 2.99 -8.34 19.36
CA GLY A 90 4.22 -7.68 18.90
C GLY A 90 4.02 -6.21 18.52
N ALA A 91 3.04 -5.50 19.07
CA ALA A 91 2.93 -4.05 18.90
C ALA A 91 4.18 -3.33 19.43
N ASP A 92 4.72 -2.39 18.67
CA ASP A 92 5.93 -1.65 19.06
C ASP A 92 5.60 -0.56 20.08
N TYR A 93 4.44 0.06 19.94
CA TYR A 93 3.96 1.09 20.84
C TYR A 93 2.49 0.86 21.18
N VAL A 94 2.14 1.04 22.46
CA VAL A 94 0.77 1.13 22.92
C VAL A 94 0.53 2.55 23.42
N ALA A 95 -0.52 3.18 22.91
CA ALA A 95 -0.78 4.59 23.17
C ALA A 95 -1.40 4.81 24.55
N ASP A 96 -0.76 5.61 25.34
CA ASP A 96 -1.23 6.23 26.58
C ASP A 96 -1.43 7.75 26.38
N ASN A 97 -1.80 8.46 27.46
CA ASN A 97 -1.99 9.91 27.40
C ASN A 97 -0.70 10.65 27.05
N ASP A 98 0.45 10.14 27.48
CA ASP A 98 1.76 10.74 27.18
C ASP A 98 2.11 10.57 25.69
N THR A 99 1.77 9.42 25.11
CA THR A 99 1.92 9.17 23.67
C THR A 99 1.07 10.12 22.84
N VAL A 100 -0.17 10.40 23.27
CA VAL A 100 -1.04 11.39 22.60
C VAL A 100 -0.39 12.77 22.61
N ALA A 101 0.16 13.21 23.76
CA ALA A 101 0.87 14.48 23.88
C ALA A 101 2.14 14.52 22.98
N LYS A 102 2.91 13.44 22.94
CA LYS A 102 4.09 13.32 22.07
C LYS A 102 3.73 13.44 20.59
N ILE A 103 2.65 12.79 20.14
CA ILE A 103 2.16 12.88 18.75
C ILE A 103 1.73 14.31 18.41
N GLN A 104 1.04 15.00 19.32
CA GLN A 104 0.70 16.41 19.16
C GLN A 104 1.95 17.30 19.05
N GLY A 105 3.00 16.93 19.79
CA GLY A 105 4.34 17.56 19.72
C GLY A 105 5.15 17.20 18.46
N GLY A 106 4.63 16.33 17.58
CA GLY A 106 5.26 15.97 16.29
C GLY A 106 6.01 14.64 16.27
N TRP A 107 5.97 13.83 17.35
CA TRP A 107 6.56 12.48 17.34
C TRP A 107 5.76 11.55 16.43
N MET A 108 6.43 10.89 15.48
CA MET A 108 5.81 10.09 14.42
C MET A 108 6.68 8.87 14.07
N ASP A 109 7.26 8.23 15.06
CA ASP A 109 8.18 7.11 14.86
C ASP A 109 7.46 5.76 14.70
N PHE A 110 6.39 5.76 13.89
CA PHE A 110 5.55 4.61 13.55
C PHE A 110 5.01 4.74 12.12
N GLU A 111 4.71 3.62 11.49
CA GLU A 111 4.22 3.53 10.11
C GLU A 111 2.74 3.13 10.02
N VAL A 112 2.21 2.43 11.01
CA VAL A 112 0.79 2.00 11.04
C VAL A 112 0.19 2.32 12.39
N VAL A 113 -1.02 2.88 12.37
CA VAL A 113 -1.83 3.14 13.57
C VAL A 113 -3.04 2.22 13.55
N ILE A 114 -3.21 1.45 14.63
CA ILE A 114 -4.35 0.58 14.85
C ILE A 114 -5.13 1.13 16.04
N ALA A 115 -6.45 1.15 15.96
CA ALA A 115 -7.29 1.65 17.04
C ALA A 115 -8.48 0.75 17.29
N THR A 116 -8.87 0.59 18.55
CA THR A 116 -10.19 0.04 18.88
C THR A 116 -11.27 1.09 18.62
N PRO A 117 -12.50 0.70 18.25
CA PRO A 117 -13.59 1.64 18.00
C PRO A 117 -13.81 2.63 19.14
N ASP A 118 -13.66 2.19 20.38
CA ASP A 118 -13.83 2.99 21.61
C ASP A 118 -12.81 4.14 21.71
N MET A 119 -11.59 3.92 21.21
CA MET A 119 -10.49 4.89 21.26
C MET A 119 -10.50 5.89 20.11
N MET A 120 -11.40 5.73 19.13
CA MET A 120 -11.50 6.63 17.97
C MET A 120 -11.82 8.09 18.36
N GLY A 121 -12.47 8.32 19.51
CA GLY A 121 -12.67 9.67 20.04
C GLY A 121 -11.35 10.39 20.40
N VAL A 122 -10.38 9.64 20.93
CA VAL A 122 -9.03 10.15 21.25
C VAL A 122 -8.22 10.34 19.97
N VAL A 123 -8.22 9.34 19.08
CA VAL A 123 -7.52 9.37 17.78
C VAL A 123 -8.06 10.51 16.90
N GLY A 124 -9.38 10.80 16.96
CA GLY A 124 -10.00 11.90 16.22
C GLY A 124 -9.39 13.26 16.53
N ARG A 125 -8.94 13.50 17.77
CA ARG A 125 -8.23 14.74 18.17
C ARG A 125 -6.87 14.86 17.48
N LEU A 126 -6.25 13.75 17.10
CA LEU A 126 -4.99 13.67 16.37
C LEU A 126 -5.17 13.75 14.84
N GLY A 127 -6.41 13.87 14.34
CA GLY A 127 -6.73 13.85 12.93
C GLY A 127 -6.01 14.92 12.10
N LYS A 128 -5.75 16.11 12.69
CA LYS A 128 -4.97 17.18 12.04
C LYS A 128 -3.50 16.81 11.81
N VAL A 129 -2.95 15.90 12.62
CA VAL A 129 -1.55 15.45 12.55
C VAL A 129 -1.43 14.15 11.75
N LEU A 130 -2.28 13.15 12.02
CA LEU A 130 -2.27 11.84 11.38
C LEU A 130 -2.87 11.85 9.97
N GLY A 131 -3.90 12.68 9.74
CA GLY A 131 -4.63 12.72 8.48
C GLY A 131 -3.77 13.08 7.26
N PRO A 132 -3.02 14.21 7.27
CA PRO A 132 -2.16 14.60 6.16
C PRO A 132 -1.06 13.60 5.83
N ARG A 133 -0.66 12.78 6.81
CA ARG A 133 0.38 11.74 6.65
C ARG A 133 -0.19 10.37 6.25
N GLY A 134 -1.52 10.26 6.11
CA GLY A 134 -2.16 8.99 5.75
C GLY A 134 -2.15 7.94 6.87
N LEU A 135 -1.85 8.33 8.13
CA LEU A 135 -1.74 7.43 9.28
C LEU A 135 -3.06 7.33 10.08
N MET A 136 -4.12 7.98 9.63
CA MET A 136 -5.41 7.94 10.33
C MET A 136 -6.07 6.56 10.19
N PRO A 137 -6.37 5.87 11.31
CA PRO A 137 -7.04 4.57 11.27
C PRO A 137 -8.39 4.65 10.55
N ASN A 138 -8.72 3.58 9.81
CA ASN A 138 -9.94 3.50 9.03
C ASN A 138 -10.55 2.09 9.08
N PRO A 139 -11.87 1.96 9.30
CA PRO A 139 -12.56 0.66 9.29
C PRO A 139 -12.42 -0.08 7.96
N LYS A 140 -12.46 0.64 6.82
CA LYS A 140 -12.32 0.03 5.48
C LYS A 140 -10.92 -0.55 5.22
N ALA A 141 -9.89 -0.02 5.87
CA ALA A 141 -8.54 -0.56 5.84
C ALA A 141 -8.32 -1.66 6.90
N GLY A 142 -9.31 -1.90 7.77
CA GLY A 142 -9.22 -2.86 8.87
C GLY A 142 -8.21 -2.45 9.95
N THR A 143 -7.91 -1.15 10.05
CA THR A 143 -7.07 -0.58 11.12
C THR A 143 -7.89 -0.08 12.30
N VAL A 144 -9.21 -0.05 12.18
CA VAL A 144 -10.15 0.13 13.30
C VAL A 144 -10.87 -1.19 13.53
N THR A 145 -10.50 -1.90 14.59
CA THR A 145 -11.00 -3.24 14.88
C THR A 145 -11.02 -3.52 16.38
N PRO A 146 -11.98 -4.31 16.88
CA PRO A 146 -11.95 -4.80 18.25
C PRO A 146 -10.87 -5.87 18.49
N ASP A 147 -10.42 -6.58 17.42
CA ASP A 147 -9.37 -7.60 17.46
C ASP A 147 -8.01 -6.97 17.11
N VAL A 148 -7.37 -6.45 18.14
CA VAL A 148 -6.08 -5.75 18.01
C VAL A 148 -4.96 -6.71 17.67
N ALA A 149 -4.94 -7.90 18.24
CA ALA A 149 -3.87 -8.88 18.05
C ALA A 149 -3.77 -9.29 16.58
N LYS A 150 -4.90 -9.63 15.96
CA LYS A 150 -4.96 -9.98 14.55
C LYS A 150 -4.51 -8.82 13.65
N ALA A 151 -4.97 -7.59 13.94
CA ALA A 151 -4.61 -6.41 13.15
C ALA A 151 -3.10 -6.12 13.20
N VAL A 152 -2.45 -6.28 14.36
CA VAL A 152 -0.99 -6.12 14.52
C VAL A 152 -0.25 -7.20 13.72
N GLN A 153 -0.67 -8.46 13.80
CA GLN A 153 -0.07 -9.55 13.04
C GLN A 153 -0.19 -9.33 11.52
N GLU A 154 -1.38 -8.95 11.04
CA GLU A 154 -1.61 -8.63 9.62
C GLU A 154 -0.73 -7.45 9.16
N ALA A 155 -0.63 -6.37 9.96
CA ALA A 155 0.22 -5.23 9.64
C ALA A 155 1.70 -5.64 9.51
N LYS A 156 2.19 -6.49 10.42
CA LYS A 156 3.56 -7.03 10.37
C LYS A 156 3.78 -8.07 9.28
N ALA A 157 2.73 -8.79 8.89
CA ALA A 157 2.77 -9.72 7.75
C ALA A 157 2.83 -9.02 6.40
N GLY A 158 2.69 -7.69 6.35
CA GLY A 158 2.77 -6.91 5.11
C GLY A 158 1.42 -6.54 4.53
N LYS A 159 0.44 -6.25 5.40
CA LYS A 159 -0.82 -5.64 5.00
C LYS A 159 -0.56 -4.25 4.42
N ILE A 160 -1.01 -4.02 3.21
CA ILE A 160 -0.99 -2.72 2.54
C ILE A 160 -2.40 -2.17 2.40
N GLU A 161 -2.52 -0.86 2.49
CA GLU A 161 -3.75 -0.15 2.16
C GLU A 161 -3.65 0.40 0.73
N TYR A 162 -4.72 0.28 -0.04
CA TYR A 162 -4.84 0.92 -1.33
C TYR A 162 -6.00 1.90 -1.35
N ARG A 163 -5.79 3.02 -2.01
CA ARG A 163 -6.75 4.10 -2.15
C ARG A 163 -6.65 4.74 -3.51
N LEU A 164 -7.81 5.02 -4.10
CA LEU A 164 -7.92 5.78 -5.34
C LEU A 164 -7.51 7.25 -5.11
N ASP A 165 -6.66 7.78 -5.97
CA ASP A 165 -6.27 9.18 -6.00
C ASP A 165 -7.26 10.03 -6.83
N LYS A 166 -6.98 11.34 -6.93
CA LYS A 166 -7.78 12.28 -7.74
C LYS A 166 -7.67 12.05 -9.25
N SER A 167 -6.64 11.31 -9.69
CA SER A 167 -6.37 10.97 -11.09
C SER A 167 -6.96 9.60 -11.48
N ASN A 168 -7.71 8.98 -10.56
CA ASN A 168 -8.29 7.64 -10.69
C ASN A 168 -7.21 6.55 -10.80
N ILE A 169 -6.10 6.73 -10.08
CA ILE A 169 -5.00 5.78 -10.04
C ILE A 169 -4.82 5.28 -8.60
N ILE A 170 -4.56 3.98 -8.47
CA ILE A 170 -4.10 3.36 -7.23
C ILE A 170 -2.59 3.18 -7.33
N HIS A 171 -1.86 3.60 -6.30
CA HIS A 171 -0.41 3.44 -6.17
C HIS A 171 -0.11 2.58 -4.95
N CYS A 172 0.52 1.42 -5.15
CA CYS A 172 0.84 0.50 -4.06
C CYS A 172 2.22 -0.12 -4.22
N PRO A 173 3.01 -0.24 -3.14
CA PRO A 173 4.22 -1.04 -3.13
C PRO A 173 3.84 -2.53 -3.13
N ILE A 174 4.54 -3.33 -3.95
CA ILE A 174 4.36 -4.79 -4.00
C ILE A 174 5.56 -5.56 -3.48
N GLY A 175 6.65 -4.89 -3.15
CA GLY A 175 7.83 -5.51 -2.55
C GLY A 175 9.11 -4.77 -2.88
N LYS A 176 10.23 -5.45 -2.66
CA LYS A 176 11.57 -4.95 -2.97
C LYS A 176 12.13 -5.64 -4.21
N ALA A 177 13.01 -4.97 -4.94
CA ALA A 177 13.69 -5.56 -6.10
C ALA A 177 14.46 -6.84 -5.74
N SER A 178 14.97 -6.93 -4.51
CA SER A 178 15.65 -8.10 -3.97
C SER A 178 14.76 -9.34 -3.80
N PHE A 179 13.42 -9.21 -3.85
CA PHE A 179 12.51 -10.34 -3.74
C PHE A 179 12.58 -11.30 -4.94
N GLY A 180 12.98 -10.77 -6.09
CA GLY A 180 12.97 -11.49 -7.35
C GLY A 180 11.56 -11.61 -7.95
N THR A 181 11.52 -12.07 -9.19
CA THR A 181 10.29 -12.06 -10.03
C THR A 181 9.16 -12.88 -9.41
N THR A 182 9.45 -14.09 -8.90
CA THR A 182 8.42 -15.02 -8.40
C THR A 182 7.62 -14.45 -7.23
N LYS A 183 8.30 -13.94 -6.19
CA LYS A 183 7.64 -13.37 -5.02
C LYS A 183 6.89 -12.08 -5.35
N LEU A 184 7.45 -11.27 -6.26
CA LEU A 184 6.78 -10.05 -6.73
C LEU A 184 5.53 -10.39 -7.54
N GLU A 185 5.54 -11.47 -8.33
CA GLU A 185 4.39 -11.91 -9.11
C GLU A 185 3.24 -12.42 -8.23
N GLU A 186 3.56 -13.16 -7.17
CA GLU A 186 2.56 -13.58 -6.17
C GLU A 186 1.90 -12.37 -5.50
N ASN A 187 2.70 -11.39 -5.08
CA ASN A 187 2.19 -10.15 -4.48
C ASN A 187 1.38 -9.32 -5.49
N PHE A 188 1.84 -9.23 -6.75
CA PHE A 188 1.15 -8.57 -7.84
C PHE A 188 -0.24 -9.18 -8.06
N ASN A 189 -0.32 -10.52 -8.17
CA ASN A 189 -1.58 -11.22 -8.40
C ASN A 189 -2.55 -11.00 -7.23
N ALA A 190 -2.08 -11.11 -5.97
CA ALA A 190 -2.90 -10.89 -4.79
C ALA A 190 -3.50 -9.47 -4.75
N LEU A 191 -2.71 -8.45 -5.09
CA LEU A 191 -3.19 -7.07 -5.14
C LEU A 191 -4.18 -6.85 -6.29
N MET A 192 -3.87 -7.36 -7.50
CA MET A 192 -4.74 -7.23 -8.66
C MET A 192 -6.09 -7.89 -8.46
N GLU A 193 -6.13 -9.09 -7.86
CA GLU A 193 -7.39 -9.77 -7.49
C GLU A 193 -8.19 -8.98 -6.45
N ALA A 194 -7.53 -8.42 -5.43
CA ALA A 194 -8.19 -7.60 -4.43
C ALA A 194 -8.84 -6.35 -5.06
N VAL A 195 -8.11 -5.67 -5.96
CA VAL A 195 -8.62 -4.49 -6.68
C VAL A 195 -9.75 -4.88 -7.64
N ALA A 196 -9.66 -6.01 -8.36
CA ALA A 196 -10.71 -6.49 -9.24
C ALA A 196 -12.00 -6.80 -8.46
N LYS A 197 -11.90 -7.47 -7.30
CA LYS A 197 -13.03 -7.75 -6.40
C LYS A 197 -13.66 -6.49 -5.81
N ALA A 198 -12.90 -5.41 -5.68
CA ALA A 198 -13.36 -4.13 -5.15
C ALA A 198 -14.09 -3.25 -6.17
N LYS A 199 -14.40 -3.75 -7.38
CA LYS A 199 -15.13 -3.01 -8.42
C LYS A 199 -16.46 -2.48 -7.88
N PRO A 200 -16.69 -1.16 -7.88
CA PRO A 200 -17.97 -0.59 -7.48
C PRO A 200 -19.08 -0.98 -8.47
N ALA A 201 -20.28 -1.24 -7.97
CA ALA A 201 -21.45 -1.52 -8.83
C ALA A 201 -21.79 -0.36 -9.79
N ALA A 202 -21.46 0.89 -9.38
CA ALA A 202 -21.65 2.08 -10.19
C ALA A 202 -20.63 2.23 -11.33
N ALA A 203 -19.54 1.45 -11.34
CA ALA A 203 -18.51 1.51 -12.38
C ALA A 203 -19.01 0.87 -13.68
N LYS A 204 -19.13 1.70 -14.74
CA LYS A 204 -19.56 1.27 -16.07
C LYS A 204 -18.35 1.12 -17.00
N GLY A 205 -18.41 0.14 -17.90
CA GLY A 205 -17.36 -0.12 -18.90
C GLY A 205 -16.11 -0.77 -18.31
N GLN A 206 -14.98 -0.53 -18.96
CA GLN A 206 -13.70 -1.13 -18.56
C GLN A 206 -13.22 -0.58 -17.22
N TYR A 207 -13.13 -1.46 -16.20
CA TYR A 207 -12.75 -1.08 -14.84
C TYR A 207 -11.24 -0.82 -14.71
N ILE A 208 -10.39 -1.75 -15.17
CA ILE A 208 -8.94 -1.57 -15.18
C ILE A 208 -8.53 -1.06 -16.55
N LYS A 209 -8.17 0.22 -16.64
CA LYS A 209 -7.77 0.87 -17.91
C LYS A 209 -6.32 0.60 -18.28
N SER A 210 -5.43 0.66 -17.33
CA SER A 210 -4.01 0.37 -17.51
C SER A 210 -3.34 0.00 -16.20
N CYS A 211 -2.30 -0.78 -16.30
CA CYS A 211 -1.44 -1.17 -15.19
C CYS A 211 0.01 -0.92 -15.57
N THR A 212 0.78 -0.37 -14.66
CA THR A 212 2.21 -0.10 -14.84
C THR A 212 2.96 -0.49 -13.59
N VAL A 213 4.09 -1.17 -13.75
CA VAL A 213 5.01 -1.51 -12.65
C VAL A 213 6.27 -0.70 -12.83
N SER A 214 6.84 -0.19 -11.74
CA SER A 214 8.12 0.52 -11.77
C SER A 214 8.92 0.27 -10.49
N SER A 215 10.24 0.36 -10.60
CA SER A 215 11.09 0.49 -9.43
C SER A 215 11.24 1.97 -9.04
N THR A 216 11.72 2.25 -7.82
CA THR A 216 11.82 3.63 -7.27
C THR A 216 12.52 4.60 -8.23
N MET A 217 13.58 4.17 -8.91
CA MET A 217 14.37 5.01 -9.80
C MET A 217 14.33 4.55 -11.26
N GLY A 218 13.55 3.51 -11.56
CA GLY A 218 13.44 2.90 -12.89
C GLY A 218 12.33 3.48 -13.75
N PRO A 219 12.30 3.10 -15.04
CA PRO A 219 11.20 3.41 -15.95
C PRO A 219 9.96 2.59 -15.63
N GLY A 220 8.78 3.11 -15.96
CA GLY A 220 7.53 2.38 -15.89
C GLY A 220 7.39 1.34 -17.01
N VAL A 221 7.00 0.13 -16.66
CA VAL A 221 6.74 -1.00 -17.57
C VAL A 221 5.25 -1.28 -17.60
N LYS A 222 4.62 -1.20 -18.78
CA LYS A 222 3.18 -1.47 -18.93
C LYS A 222 2.90 -2.97 -18.86
N VAL A 223 1.89 -3.34 -18.08
CA VAL A 223 1.50 -4.74 -17.85
C VAL A 223 0.16 -5.03 -18.51
N ASN A 224 0.06 -6.22 -19.11
CA ASN A 224 -1.18 -6.73 -19.66
C ASN A 224 -2.20 -7.00 -18.53
N THR A 225 -3.38 -6.41 -18.66
CA THR A 225 -4.46 -6.50 -17.66
C THR A 225 -5.63 -7.36 -18.11
N LEU A 226 -5.56 -8.01 -19.26
CA LEU A 226 -6.69 -8.78 -19.82
C LEU A 226 -7.13 -9.92 -18.90
N ARG A 227 -6.21 -10.54 -18.14
CA ARG A 227 -6.54 -11.58 -17.13
C ARG A 227 -7.41 -11.06 -15.99
N PHE A 228 -7.33 -9.77 -15.68
CA PHE A 228 -8.03 -9.11 -14.57
C PHE A 228 -9.15 -8.19 -15.08
N GLY A 229 -9.41 -8.22 -16.38
CA GLY A 229 -10.45 -7.43 -17.02
C GLY A 229 -11.84 -7.91 -16.58
N VAL A 230 -12.46 -7.12 -15.70
CA VAL A 230 -13.84 -7.27 -15.22
C VAL A 230 -14.67 -6.13 -15.80
#